data_ff8c6acc76aefcea3606d455a5399f89
#
_entry.id   ff8c6acc76aefcea3606d455a5399f89
#
_cell.length_a   1.000
_cell.length_b   1.000
_cell.length_c   1.000
_cell.angle_alpha   90.00
_cell.angle_beta   90.00
_cell.angle_gamma   90.00
#
_symmetry.space_group_name_H-M   'P 1'
#
loop_
_entity.id
_entity.type
_entity.pdbx_description
1 polymer ?
#
loop_
_entity_poly.entity_id
_entity_poly.type
_entity_poly.pdbx_seq_one_letter_code
_entity_poly.pdbx_strand_id
1 'polypeptide(L)'
;MSLDGISMHPLSIELDRAIAGGRIDKINQPNKQSIIIALRMPGKNIMLHISINPQNPAMHIVDKAPENPPEPPMFCMVLRKHLETGRIASVRQYGLDRLLIVDIDFLAAGGQIITKSLMVELMGKYSNIILVQDGMIIDSLRKVGANSSRIRTILPGDKYILPPQQDKLNLLEVPIPDIISTLQAKTELKLSKAILDTCLGFGPVTAKETAFGAGLPNNIPVAELNPGDWQSLADSLAEIKESFQEPCGQASIVVDKNNKLLASAAFPLHYFTEENILTFDTISAMLSKASDLVGSYQVPDQDRFKKLVKNELHRAQNKVQKLKDDIAAADNAEDYRIKADNLMTYQYQFKDRQDAEIKVPNIYDEAGCEITIVMDQRLSIVENIQAYYKKYDKLKRGKVLLEKQLQHCLEEIDYLASIEASLESSSKLAEINEIKAELIASGILREKPKKHAAEKQSQPFKFTAPDGSTILVGKNNYQNDRLTFKIANPNDIWFHTQNIPGSHVILRCDGQEPDEDTILLASYLAVHFSQANGSSKVPVDYTKAKFVKKPSGAKPGFVIFTNQTTLYVTPEQEVLQPILLQSI
;
A
#
# COMPACT_ATOMS: atom_id res chain seq x y z
N MET A 1 7.97 9.79 -5.29
CA MET A 1 9.04 10.40 -6.11
C MET A 1 9.96 11.16 -5.16
N SER A 2 11.27 11.09 -5.28
CA SER A 2 12.21 11.81 -4.40
C SER A 2 12.71 13.05 -5.11
N LEU A 3 13.05 14.10 -4.35
CA LEU A 3 13.80 15.23 -4.85
C LEU A 3 15.10 14.74 -5.50
N ASP A 4 15.54 15.42 -6.53
CA ASP A 4 16.86 15.23 -7.10
C ASP A 4 17.93 15.98 -6.30
N GLY A 5 19.19 15.82 -6.67
CA GLY A 5 20.31 16.40 -5.91
C GLY A 5 20.29 17.92 -5.90
N ILE A 6 19.91 18.58 -7.00
CA ILE A 6 19.89 20.05 -7.02
C ILE A 6 18.75 20.63 -6.20
N SER A 7 17.57 19.98 -6.17
CA SER A 7 16.46 20.38 -5.30
C SER A 7 16.76 20.17 -3.80
N MET A 8 17.70 19.29 -3.46
CA MET A 8 18.16 19.11 -2.08
C MET A 8 19.08 20.22 -1.61
N HIS A 9 19.71 20.96 -2.51
CA HIS A 9 20.59 22.05 -2.13
C HIS A 9 19.84 23.17 -1.37
N PRO A 10 18.80 23.82 -1.94
CA PRO A 10 18.01 24.81 -1.21
C PRO A 10 17.27 24.21 -0.01
N LEU A 11 16.88 22.92 -0.05
CA LEU A 11 16.32 22.24 1.12
C LEU A 11 17.33 22.20 2.27
N SER A 12 18.60 21.89 2.01
CA SER A 12 19.63 21.88 3.06
C SER A 12 19.81 23.26 3.71
N ILE A 13 19.73 24.31 2.93
CA ILE A 13 19.82 25.73 3.41
C ILE A 13 18.56 26.08 4.24
N GLU A 14 17.36 25.72 3.75
CA GLU A 14 16.10 25.92 4.48
C GLU A 14 16.15 25.23 5.85
N LEU A 15 16.56 23.96 5.86
CA LEU A 15 16.64 23.18 7.10
C LEU A 15 17.70 23.74 8.04
N ASP A 16 18.90 24.09 7.54
CA ASP A 16 19.95 24.67 8.38
C ASP A 16 19.47 25.97 9.06
N ARG A 17 18.88 26.88 8.31
CA ARG A 17 18.30 28.14 8.85
C ARG A 17 17.20 27.90 9.88
N ALA A 18 16.41 26.83 9.69
CA ALA A 18 15.28 26.54 10.55
C ALA A 18 15.66 25.86 11.86
N ILE A 19 16.66 24.96 11.85
CA ILE A 19 16.95 24.08 12.99
C ILE A 19 18.36 24.18 13.57
N ALA A 20 19.31 24.90 12.96
CA ALA A 20 20.63 25.10 13.55
C ALA A 20 20.53 25.78 14.93
N GLY A 21 21.32 25.34 15.89
CA GLY A 21 21.26 25.75 17.30
C GLY A 21 20.17 25.06 18.12
N GLY A 22 19.24 24.33 17.49
CA GLY A 22 18.15 23.60 18.15
C GLY A 22 18.65 22.45 19.02
N ARG A 23 18.12 22.34 20.25
CA ARG A 23 18.42 21.22 21.13
C ARG A 23 17.51 20.04 20.82
N ILE A 24 18.07 18.85 20.67
CA ILE A 24 17.31 17.61 20.52
C ILE A 24 16.65 17.25 21.86
N ASP A 25 15.32 17.30 21.88
CA ASP A 25 14.51 17.03 23.08
C ASP A 25 14.03 15.58 23.11
N LYS A 26 13.58 15.05 21.98
CA LYS A 26 13.06 13.69 21.88
C LYS A 26 13.24 13.11 20.50
N ILE A 27 13.52 11.81 20.43
CA ILE A 27 13.61 11.07 19.17
C ILE A 27 12.57 9.93 19.18
N ASN A 28 11.82 9.82 18.11
CA ASN A 28 10.81 8.79 17.88
C ASN A 28 11.05 8.08 16.55
N GLN A 29 10.64 6.83 16.46
CA GLN A 29 10.67 6.02 15.23
C GLN A 29 9.27 5.45 15.01
N PRO A 30 8.39 6.15 14.28
CA PRO A 30 7.02 5.74 14.05
C PRO A 30 6.89 4.39 13.34
N ASN A 31 7.80 4.12 12.40
CA ASN A 31 7.83 2.88 11.62
C ASN A 31 9.27 2.47 11.28
N LYS A 32 9.43 1.38 10.51
CA LYS A 32 10.76 0.86 10.14
C LYS A 32 11.54 1.75 9.16
N GLN A 33 10.93 2.81 8.62
CA GLN A 33 11.48 3.62 7.54
C GLN A 33 11.56 5.10 7.88
N SER A 34 11.13 5.54 9.06
CA SER A 34 11.13 6.96 9.42
C SER A 34 11.55 7.24 10.85
N ILE A 35 12.17 8.41 11.02
CA ILE A 35 12.58 8.98 12.31
C ILE A 35 11.96 10.37 12.44
N ILE A 36 11.49 10.70 13.64
CA ILE A 36 11.07 12.06 14.02
C ILE A 36 12.01 12.56 15.11
N ILE A 37 12.59 13.72 14.89
CA ILE A 37 13.44 14.42 15.88
C ILE A 37 12.70 15.68 16.33
N ALA A 38 12.29 15.71 17.60
CA ALA A 38 11.73 16.90 18.20
C ALA A 38 12.85 17.82 18.70
N LEU A 39 12.85 19.04 18.21
CA LEU A 39 13.86 20.07 18.47
C LEU A 39 13.23 21.20 19.28
N ARG A 40 13.95 21.66 20.30
CA ARG A 40 13.58 22.83 21.08
C ARG A 40 14.39 24.03 20.60
N MET A 41 13.69 25.01 20.03
CA MET A 41 14.21 26.28 19.58
C MET A 41 13.77 27.41 20.53
N PRO A 42 14.39 28.57 20.52
CA PRO A 42 13.89 29.75 21.21
C PRO A 42 12.47 30.09 20.75
N GLY A 43 11.51 30.05 21.67
CA GLY A 43 10.10 30.40 21.41
C GLY A 43 9.25 29.40 20.61
N LYS A 44 9.82 28.30 20.10
CA LYS A 44 9.07 27.30 19.32
C LYS A 44 9.67 25.89 19.43
N ASN A 45 8.84 24.90 19.20
CA ASN A 45 9.28 23.52 18.99
C ASN A 45 9.14 23.16 17.51
N ILE A 46 10.10 22.43 16.97
CA ILE A 46 10.12 21.99 15.57
C ILE A 46 10.21 20.47 15.56
N MET A 47 9.50 19.82 14.64
CA MET A 47 9.62 18.39 14.40
C MET A 47 10.25 18.17 13.03
N LEU A 48 11.42 17.55 13.01
CA LEU A 48 12.11 17.11 11.81
C LEU A 48 11.73 15.67 11.50
N HIS A 49 11.12 15.44 10.35
CA HIS A 49 10.80 14.10 9.83
C HIS A 49 11.85 13.66 8.81
N ILE A 50 12.38 12.47 8.99
CA ILE A 50 13.32 11.82 8.07
C ILE A 50 12.71 10.49 7.65
N SER A 51 12.42 10.31 6.37
CA SER A 51 11.84 9.10 5.79
C SER A 51 12.76 8.47 4.75
N ILE A 52 13.03 7.18 4.87
CA ILE A 52 13.74 6.38 3.86
C ILE A 52 12.77 5.47 3.07
N ASN A 53 11.48 5.82 3.02
CA ASN A 53 10.52 5.12 2.17
C ASN A 53 11.00 5.16 0.71
N PRO A 54 11.22 4.02 0.03
CA PRO A 54 11.75 4.00 -1.34
C PRO A 54 10.94 4.78 -2.36
N GLN A 55 9.64 4.93 -2.13
CA GLN A 55 8.73 5.65 -3.03
C GLN A 55 8.82 7.18 -2.85
N ASN A 56 9.09 7.64 -1.61
CA ASN A 56 9.19 9.05 -1.28
C ASN A 56 10.18 9.28 -0.12
N PRO A 57 11.49 9.06 -0.34
CA PRO A 57 12.50 9.40 0.67
C PRO A 57 12.61 10.90 0.79
N ALA A 58 12.53 11.42 2.02
CA ALA A 58 12.52 12.87 2.29
C ALA A 58 13.03 13.18 3.70
N MET A 59 13.51 14.41 3.87
CA MET A 59 13.82 15.03 5.15
C MET A 59 13.22 16.44 5.17
N HIS A 60 12.28 16.71 6.08
CA HIS A 60 11.56 17.99 6.12
C HIS A 60 10.93 18.25 7.49
N ILE A 61 10.53 19.48 7.73
CA ILE A 61 9.81 19.90 8.92
C ILE A 61 8.33 19.51 8.78
N VAL A 62 7.72 19.02 9.88
CA VAL A 62 6.31 18.66 9.94
C VAL A 62 5.63 19.27 11.17
N ASP A 63 4.33 19.57 11.04
CA ASP A 63 3.51 20.11 12.14
C ASP A 63 3.01 19.01 13.06
N LYS A 64 2.76 17.83 12.53
CA LYS A 64 2.28 16.67 13.27
C LYS A 64 3.15 15.45 13.04
N ALA A 65 3.53 14.78 14.12
CA ALA A 65 4.22 13.50 14.02
C ALA A 65 3.22 12.35 13.87
N PRO A 66 3.56 11.30 13.09
CA PRO A 66 2.81 10.03 13.09
C PRO A 66 2.78 9.40 14.49
N GLU A 67 1.80 8.53 14.71
CA GLU A 67 1.70 7.74 15.94
C GLU A 67 2.91 6.80 16.10
N ASN A 68 3.40 6.70 17.32
CA ASN A 68 4.55 5.85 17.64
C ASN A 68 4.12 4.44 18.07
N PRO A 69 4.92 3.42 17.75
CA PRO A 69 4.68 2.09 18.28
C PRO A 69 4.83 2.09 19.82
N PRO A 70 4.14 1.16 20.52
CA PRO A 70 4.22 1.07 21.99
C PRO A 70 5.64 0.87 22.52
N GLU A 71 6.45 0.09 21.80
CA GLU A 71 7.85 -0.16 22.13
C GLU A 71 8.75 0.50 21.07
N PRO A 72 9.69 1.37 21.44
CA PRO A 72 10.60 1.99 20.49
C PRO A 72 11.54 0.94 19.87
N PRO A 73 11.74 0.96 18.53
CA PRO A 73 12.71 0.09 17.86
C PRO A 73 14.16 0.32 18.34
N MET A 74 15.02 -0.68 18.15
CA MET A 74 16.41 -0.64 18.62
C MET A 74 17.19 0.58 18.11
N PHE A 75 17.09 0.93 16.84
CA PHE A 75 17.78 2.08 16.27
C PHE A 75 17.32 3.41 16.91
N CYS A 76 16.03 3.54 17.24
CA CYS A 76 15.51 4.67 18.00
C CYS A 76 16.19 4.79 19.37
N MET A 77 16.38 3.67 20.06
CA MET A 77 17.06 3.64 21.37
C MET A 77 18.53 4.05 21.26
N VAL A 78 19.22 3.61 20.19
CA VAL A 78 20.60 4.04 19.92
C VAL A 78 20.64 5.54 19.64
N LEU A 79 19.75 6.07 18.78
CA LEU A 79 19.69 7.51 18.52
C LEU A 79 19.41 8.31 19.80
N ARG A 80 18.47 7.88 20.63
CA ARG A 80 18.20 8.53 21.93
C ARG A 80 19.45 8.58 22.81
N LYS A 81 20.11 7.43 22.99
CA LYS A 81 21.34 7.35 23.79
C LYS A 81 22.44 8.29 23.32
N HIS A 82 22.55 8.47 22.00
CA HIS A 82 23.68 9.18 21.41
C HIS A 82 23.40 10.63 21.00
N LEU A 83 22.12 11.00 20.79
CA LEU A 83 21.76 12.30 20.20
C LEU A 83 20.86 13.17 21.10
N GLU A 84 20.07 12.59 22.04
CA GLU A 84 19.24 13.41 22.95
C GLU A 84 20.12 14.35 23.77
N THR A 85 19.65 15.56 23.99
CA THR A 85 20.35 16.71 24.61
C THR A 85 21.39 17.39 23.75
N GLY A 86 21.82 16.81 22.64
CA GLY A 86 22.73 17.44 21.67
C GLY A 86 22.09 18.65 20.98
N ARG A 87 22.94 19.51 20.40
CA ARG A 87 22.50 20.67 19.60
C ARG A 87 22.85 20.47 18.15
N ILE A 88 21.93 20.78 17.27
CA ILE A 88 22.20 20.80 15.83
C ILE A 88 23.23 21.88 15.56
N ALA A 89 24.40 21.50 15.07
CA ALA A 89 25.45 22.40 14.67
C ALA A 89 25.22 22.94 13.25
N SER A 90 24.91 22.03 12.33
CA SER A 90 24.61 22.38 10.93
C SER A 90 23.81 21.31 10.22
N VAL A 91 23.15 21.73 9.13
CA VAL A 91 22.58 20.84 8.13
C VAL A 91 23.14 21.19 6.77
N ARG A 92 23.81 20.27 6.11
CA ARG A 92 24.45 20.51 4.82
C ARG A 92 24.28 19.35 3.86
N GLN A 93 24.32 19.62 2.58
CA GLN A 93 24.36 18.62 1.53
C GLN A 93 25.83 18.27 1.19
N TYR A 94 26.07 17.03 0.79
CA TYR A 94 27.38 16.62 0.27
C TYR A 94 27.44 16.83 -1.25
N GLY A 95 28.13 17.89 -1.68
CA GLY A 95 28.10 18.30 -3.09
C GLY A 95 26.68 18.55 -3.58
N LEU A 96 26.34 18.01 -4.76
CA LEU A 96 24.96 17.94 -5.25
C LEU A 96 24.42 16.49 -5.22
N ASP A 97 24.97 15.62 -4.38
CA ASP A 97 24.46 14.26 -4.21
C ASP A 97 23.25 14.25 -3.26
N ARG A 98 22.48 13.16 -3.26
CA ARG A 98 21.31 12.99 -2.40
C ARG A 98 21.68 12.51 -1.00
N LEU A 99 22.68 13.16 -0.41
CA LEU A 99 23.18 12.95 0.94
C LEU A 99 23.12 14.25 1.72
N LEU A 100 22.27 14.28 2.76
CA LEU A 100 22.24 15.35 3.76
C LEU A 100 22.99 14.90 5.01
N ILE A 101 23.76 15.81 5.59
CA ILE A 101 24.56 15.60 6.79
C ILE A 101 24.03 16.53 7.86
N VAL A 102 23.62 15.98 8.99
CA VAL A 102 23.23 16.75 10.19
C VAL A 102 24.32 16.56 11.23
N ASP A 103 25.07 17.60 11.50
CA ASP A 103 26.09 17.60 12.54
C ASP A 103 25.47 18.03 13.88
N ILE A 104 25.77 17.28 14.93
CA ILE A 104 25.19 17.45 16.27
C ILE A 104 26.32 17.53 17.29
N ASP A 105 26.36 18.64 18.02
CA ASP A 105 27.38 18.94 19.01
C ASP A 105 26.93 18.57 20.43
N PHE A 106 27.87 18.04 21.18
CA PHE A 106 27.77 17.72 22.59
C PHE A 106 28.90 18.35 23.37
N LEU A 107 28.56 18.89 24.52
CA LEU A 107 29.56 19.37 25.48
C LEU A 107 30.02 18.20 26.36
N ALA A 108 31.25 17.74 26.17
CA ALA A 108 31.85 16.69 26.98
C ALA A 108 32.41 17.24 28.30
N ALA A 109 32.78 16.34 29.22
CA ALA A 109 33.48 16.69 30.44
C ALA A 109 34.81 17.39 30.09
N GLY A 110 35.04 18.54 30.69
CA GLY A 110 36.22 19.37 30.39
C GLY A 110 36.02 20.47 29.33
N GLY A 111 34.77 20.66 28.84
CA GLY A 111 34.41 21.75 27.93
C GLY A 111 34.74 21.50 26.45
N GLN A 112 35.17 20.30 26.10
CA GLN A 112 35.41 19.90 24.70
C GLN A 112 34.09 19.67 23.98
N ILE A 113 34.00 20.08 22.70
CA ILE A 113 32.87 19.78 21.84
C ILE A 113 33.16 18.47 21.08
N ILE A 114 32.23 17.54 21.19
CA ILE A 114 32.22 16.29 20.41
C ILE A 114 31.09 16.36 19.41
N THR A 115 31.43 16.26 18.12
CA THR A 115 30.44 16.26 17.04
C THR A 115 30.12 14.84 16.59
N LYS A 116 28.83 14.52 16.45
CA LYS A 116 28.32 13.32 15.80
C LYS A 116 27.53 13.72 14.59
N SER A 117 27.64 12.94 13.52
CA SER A 117 26.98 13.23 12.25
C SER A 117 25.90 12.20 11.96
N LEU A 118 24.70 12.67 11.62
CA LEU A 118 23.62 11.83 11.09
C LEU A 118 23.65 11.96 9.58
N MET A 119 24.10 10.88 8.89
CA MET A 119 24.15 10.78 7.44
C MET A 119 22.78 10.33 6.94
N VAL A 120 22.09 11.17 6.17
CA VAL A 120 20.76 10.91 5.61
C VAL A 120 20.88 10.75 4.10
N GLU A 121 20.93 9.50 3.65
CA GLU A 121 21.02 9.12 2.25
C GLU A 121 19.61 8.92 1.68
N LEU A 122 19.20 9.75 0.71
CA LEU A 122 17.86 9.76 0.12
C LEU A 122 17.86 9.25 -1.32
N MET A 123 18.27 7.98 -1.50
CA MET A 123 18.57 7.34 -2.79
C MET A 123 17.55 6.24 -3.17
N GLY A 124 16.25 6.50 -3.01
CA GLY A 124 15.17 5.56 -3.32
C GLY A 124 15.32 4.26 -2.52
N LYS A 125 15.42 3.11 -3.19
CA LYS A 125 15.58 1.81 -2.51
C LYS A 125 16.88 1.64 -1.70
N TYR A 126 17.86 2.50 -1.93
CA TYR A 126 19.13 2.51 -1.20
C TYR A 126 19.19 3.56 -0.10
N SER A 127 18.09 4.26 0.17
CA SER A 127 18.01 5.25 1.24
C SER A 127 18.35 4.65 2.61
N ASN A 128 19.04 5.43 3.45
CA ASN A 128 19.42 5.02 4.79
C ASN A 128 19.60 6.22 5.73
N ILE A 129 19.56 5.98 7.03
CA ILE A 129 19.92 6.93 8.09
C ILE A 129 21.03 6.26 8.90
N ILE A 130 22.20 6.90 8.97
CA ILE A 130 23.41 6.32 9.55
C ILE A 130 23.97 7.29 10.58
N LEU A 131 24.18 6.83 11.79
CA LEU A 131 24.83 7.62 12.85
C LEU A 131 26.34 7.34 12.82
N VAL A 132 27.13 8.40 12.67
CA VAL A 132 28.59 8.35 12.55
C VAL A 132 29.24 9.22 13.61
N GLN A 133 30.34 8.77 14.17
CA GLN A 133 31.23 9.55 15.01
C GLN A 133 32.68 9.24 14.63
N ASP A 134 33.52 10.25 14.46
CA ASP A 134 34.94 10.10 14.10
C ASP A 134 35.17 9.20 12.86
N GLY A 135 34.27 9.30 11.89
CA GLY A 135 34.28 8.49 10.66
C GLY A 135 33.83 7.04 10.83
N MET A 136 33.46 6.61 12.03
CA MET A 136 33.00 5.24 12.33
C MET A 136 31.49 5.19 12.50
N ILE A 137 30.85 4.16 11.95
CA ILE A 137 29.42 3.91 12.07
C ILE A 137 29.09 3.43 13.48
N ILE A 138 28.28 4.20 14.20
CA ILE A 138 27.71 3.77 15.49
C ILE A 138 26.56 2.79 15.26
N ASP A 139 25.61 3.17 14.39
CA ASP A 139 24.49 2.29 13.97
C ASP A 139 23.80 2.88 12.72
N SER A 140 22.88 2.12 12.12
CA SER A 140 22.11 2.53 10.95
C SER A 140 20.71 1.97 10.98
N LEU A 141 19.76 2.70 10.36
CA LEU A 141 18.36 2.26 10.25
C LEU A 141 18.26 0.99 9.39
N ARG A 142 19.07 0.91 8.32
CA ARG A 142 19.19 -0.29 7.47
C ARG A 142 20.62 -0.79 7.49
N LYS A 143 20.82 -1.99 8.02
CA LYS A 143 22.14 -2.66 8.02
C LYS A 143 22.39 -3.29 6.65
N VAL A 144 23.56 -3.00 6.07
CA VAL A 144 23.96 -3.51 4.76
C VAL A 144 25.26 -4.31 4.93
N GLY A 145 25.15 -5.63 4.89
CA GLY A 145 26.30 -6.54 4.95
C GLY A 145 26.91 -6.83 3.58
N ALA A 146 28.07 -7.49 3.56
CA ALA A 146 28.80 -7.87 2.35
C ALA A 146 27.97 -8.72 1.37
N ASN A 147 27.02 -9.50 1.87
CA ASN A 147 26.11 -10.30 1.03
C ASN A 147 25.03 -9.45 0.32
N SER A 148 24.78 -8.22 0.81
CA SER A 148 23.73 -7.33 0.28
C SER A 148 24.28 -6.24 -0.63
N SER A 149 25.57 -5.93 -0.53
CA SER A 149 26.25 -4.92 -1.37
C SER A 149 27.70 -5.31 -1.60
N ARG A 150 28.13 -5.22 -2.85
CA ARG A 150 29.54 -5.39 -3.25
C ARG A 150 30.34 -4.10 -3.16
N ILE A 151 29.68 -2.96 -2.99
CA ILE A 151 30.32 -1.62 -3.08
C ILE A 151 30.77 -1.17 -1.69
N ARG A 152 29.88 -1.27 -0.67
CA ARG A 152 30.17 -0.86 0.70
C ARG A 152 29.28 -1.60 1.70
N THR A 153 29.79 -1.81 2.90
CA THR A 153 29.05 -2.29 4.06
C THR A 153 28.60 -1.11 4.92
N ILE A 154 27.48 -1.28 5.62
CA ILE A 154 26.97 -0.29 6.59
C ILE A 154 26.58 -1.10 7.84
N LEU A 155 27.56 -1.39 8.67
CA LEU A 155 27.42 -2.12 9.91
C LEU A 155 28.04 -1.34 11.07
N PRO A 156 27.54 -1.48 12.30
CA PRO A 156 28.16 -0.88 13.48
C PRO A 156 29.64 -1.28 13.60
N GLY A 157 30.51 -0.30 13.82
CA GLY A 157 31.96 -0.46 13.92
C GLY A 157 32.71 -0.39 12.59
N ASP A 158 32.03 -0.38 11.45
CA ASP A 158 32.68 -0.15 10.16
C ASP A 158 33.01 1.35 9.96
N LYS A 159 34.03 1.63 9.14
CA LYS A 159 34.29 2.99 8.67
C LYS A 159 33.18 3.43 7.71
N TYR A 160 32.64 4.61 7.90
CA TYR A 160 31.67 5.16 6.95
C TYR A 160 32.37 5.53 5.64
N ILE A 161 31.91 4.94 4.55
CA ILE A 161 32.37 5.22 3.20
C ILE A 161 31.24 5.96 2.48
N LEU A 162 31.55 7.09 1.87
CA LEU A 162 30.62 7.88 1.06
C LEU A 162 30.04 7.03 -0.09
N PRO A 163 28.81 7.34 -0.55
CA PRO A 163 28.30 6.79 -1.79
C PRO A 163 29.27 6.99 -2.95
N PRO A 164 29.29 6.07 -3.93
CA PRO A 164 30.15 6.25 -5.11
C PRO A 164 29.84 7.55 -5.81
N GLN A 165 30.90 8.34 -6.05
CA GLN A 165 30.75 9.60 -6.81
C GLN A 165 30.40 9.30 -8.26
N GLN A 166 29.57 10.18 -8.84
CA GLN A 166 29.25 10.15 -10.26
C GLN A 166 30.26 11.05 -11.00
N ASP A 167 30.74 10.58 -12.14
CA ASP A 167 31.61 11.38 -13.03
C ASP A 167 30.74 12.37 -13.82
N LYS A 168 30.30 13.45 -13.13
CA LYS A 168 29.41 14.49 -13.65
C LYS A 168 29.86 15.86 -13.15
N LEU A 169 29.53 16.88 -13.91
CA LEU A 169 29.91 18.26 -13.63
C LEU A 169 28.96 18.91 -12.64
N ASN A 170 29.55 19.54 -11.59
CA ASN A 170 28.80 20.30 -10.60
C ASN A 170 28.52 21.72 -11.12
N LEU A 171 27.24 22.03 -11.36
CA LEU A 171 26.80 23.33 -11.88
C LEU A 171 27.14 24.50 -10.94
N LEU A 172 27.35 24.27 -9.63
CA LEU A 172 27.78 25.31 -8.70
C LEU A 172 29.26 25.68 -8.85
N GLU A 173 30.08 24.72 -9.25
CA GLU A 173 31.55 24.85 -9.29
C GLU A 173 32.09 25.06 -10.69
N VAL A 174 31.47 24.41 -11.69
CA VAL A 174 31.93 24.41 -13.09
C VAL A 174 31.27 25.56 -13.87
N PRO A 175 32.01 26.33 -14.67
CA PRO A 175 31.47 27.35 -15.58
C PRO A 175 30.49 26.72 -16.59
N ILE A 176 29.39 27.41 -16.89
CA ILE A 176 28.37 26.95 -17.85
C ILE A 176 28.95 26.63 -19.23
N PRO A 177 29.88 27.45 -19.81
CA PRO A 177 30.51 27.12 -21.09
C PRO A 177 31.21 25.76 -21.12
N ASP A 178 31.80 25.31 -20.02
CA ASP A 178 32.47 24.01 -19.93
C ASP A 178 31.45 22.87 -19.91
N ILE A 179 30.29 23.10 -19.27
CA ILE A 179 29.15 22.18 -19.28
C ILE A 179 28.59 22.05 -20.69
N ILE A 180 28.38 23.17 -21.39
CA ILE A 180 27.92 23.20 -22.79
C ILE A 180 28.89 22.44 -23.69
N SER A 181 30.21 22.69 -23.58
CA SER A 181 31.19 21.96 -24.38
C SER A 181 31.13 20.44 -24.17
N THR A 182 30.90 20.01 -22.94
CA THR A 182 30.72 18.58 -22.58
C THR A 182 29.44 18.02 -23.15
N LEU A 183 28.34 18.79 -23.16
CA LEU A 183 27.08 18.40 -23.77
C LEU A 183 27.20 18.26 -25.29
N GLN A 184 27.90 19.18 -25.95
CA GLN A 184 28.17 19.18 -27.40
C GLN A 184 28.90 17.91 -27.86
N ALA A 185 29.74 17.33 -27.01
CA ALA A 185 30.43 16.08 -27.31
C ALA A 185 29.54 14.83 -27.28
N LYS A 186 28.30 14.92 -26.77
CA LYS A 186 27.37 13.77 -26.60
C LYS A 186 26.35 13.66 -27.75
N THR A 187 26.82 13.69 -28.96
CA THR A 187 26.00 13.78 -30.21
C THR A 187 24.99 12.62 -30.39
N GLU A 188 25.27 11.44 -29.88
CA GLU A 188 24.38 10.26 -29.94
C GLU A 188 23.22 10.30 -28.96
N LEU A 189 23.18 11.23 -28.01
CA LEU A 189 22.15 11.27 -26.98
C LEU A 189 21.05 12.26 -27.34
N LYS A 190 19.87 12.02 -26.75
CA LYS A 190 18.79 13.03 -26.71
C LYS A 190 19.12 14.07 -25.64
N LEU A 191 18.71 15.33 -25.86
CA LEU A 191 19.07 16.49 -25.05
C LEU A 191 18.84 16.25 -23.54
N SER A 192 17.63 15.88 -23.13
CA SER A 192 17.35 15.65 -21.70
C SER A 192 18.21 14.53 -21.08
N LYS A 193 18.57 13.51 -21.89
CA LYS A 193 19.46 12.44 -21.43
C LYS A 193 20.91 12.92 -21.35
N ALA A 194 21.36 13.73 -22.30
CA ALA A 194 22.69 14.34 -22.28
C ALA A 194 22.85 15.24 -21.05
N ILE A 195 21.86 16.10 -20.75
CA ILE A 195 21.83 16.94 -19.55
C ILE A 195 21.92 16.08 -18.27
N LEU A 196 21.07 15.04 -18.18
CA LEU A 196 21.05 14.12 -17.05
C LEU A 196 22.40 13.42 -16.81
N ASP A 197 23.09 13.04 -17.89
CA ASP A 197 24.36 12.31 -17.84
C ASP A 197 25.58 13.24 -17.70
N THR A 198 25.41 14.57 -17.83
CA THR A 198 26.48 15.55 -17.69
C THR A 198 26.42 16.29 -16.37
N CYS A 199 25.23 16.71 -15.92
CA CYS A 199 25.07 17.57 -14.75
C CYS A 199 24.88 16.76 -13.48
N LEU A 200 25.74 16.99 -12.48
CA LEU A 200 25.64 16.37 -11.17
C LEU A 200 24.37 16.86 -10.45
N GLY A 201 23.66 15.94 -9.80
CA GLY A 201 22.47 16.25 -9.02
C GLY A 201 21.20 16.42 -9.83
N PHE A 202 21.26 16.49 -11.16
CA PHE A 202 20.08 16.59 -12.02
C PHE A 202 19.29 15.27 -12.01
N GLY A 203 17.97 15.41 -11.87
CA GLY A 203 17.00 14.33 -12.08
C GLY A 203 16.31 14.45 -13.45
N PRO A 204 15.48 13.46 -13.83
CA PRO A 204 14.75 13.50 -15.10
C PRO A 204 13.80 14.70 -15.23
N VAL A 205 13.23 15.19 -14.13
CA VAL A 205 12.32 16.34 -14.11
C VAL A 205 13.10 17.61 -14.42
N THR A 206 14.20 17.84 -13.72
CA THR A 206 15.04 19.03 -13.91
C THR A 206 15.68 19.05 -15.30
N ALA A 207 16.14 17.92 -15.82
CA ALA A 207 16.69 17.87 -17.16
C ALA A 207 15.67 18.24 -18.27
N LYS A 208 14.38 17.89 -18.06
CA LYS A 208 13.29 18.29 -18.96
C LYS A 208 12.92 19.76 -18.79
N GLU A 209 12.89 20.25 -17.54
CA GLU A 209 12.65 21.66 -17.25
C GLU A 209 13.71 22.55 -17.90
N THR A 210 14.99 22.17 -17.82
CA THR A 210 16.10 22.87 -18.47
C THR A 210 15.94 22.91 -20.00
N ALA A 211 15.57 21.79 -20.62
CA ALA A 211 15.33 21.76 -22.06
C ALA A 211 14.11 22.64 -22.45
N PHE A 212 13.06 22.62 -21.65
CA PHE A 212 11.86 23.43 -21.84
C PHE A 212 12.15 24.93 -21.70
N GLY A 213 12.91 25.33 -20.67
CA GLY A 213 13.35 26.73 -20.47
C GLY A 213 14.18 27.25 -21.64
N ALA A 214 14.94 26.40 -22.31
CA ALA A 214 15.65 26.73 -23.53
C ALA A 214 14.75 26.78 -24.78
N GLY A 215 13.44 26.50 -24.67
CA GLY A 215 12.50 26.40 -25.81
C GLY A 215 12.75 25.18 -26.71
N LEU A 216 13.45 24.14 -26.20
CA LEU A 216 13.87 22.99 -26.96
C LEU A 216 13.05 21.73 -26.61
N PRO A 217 12.71 20.88 -27.59
CA PRO A 217 12.12 19.58 -27.30
C PRO A 217 13.08 18.71 -26.48
N ASN A 218 12.60 18.12 -25.38
CA ASN A 218 13.43 17.31 -24.48
C ASN A 218 14.01 16.04 -25.15
N ASN A 219 13.46 15.60 -26.24
CA ASN A 219 13.86 14.42 -27.00
C ASN A 219 14.63 14.73 -28.30
N ILE A 220 14.96 16.01 -28.58
CA ILE A 220 15.78 16.39 -29.73
C ILE A 220 17.17 15.74 -29.62
N PRO A 221 17.72 15.15 -30.70
CA PRO A 221 19.10 14.70 -30.73
C PRO A 221 20.08 15.86 -30.54
N VAL A 222 21.11 15.65 -29.74
CA VAL A 222 22.14 16.68 -29.50
C VAL A 222 22.81 17.09 -30.82
N ALA A 223 22.99 16.17 -31.77
CA ALA A 223 23.57 16.45 -33.09
C ALA A 223 22.75 17.42 -33.95
N GLU A 224 21.47 17.64 -33.66
CA GLU A 224 20.57 18.52 -34.43
C GLU A 224 20.54 19.97 -33.89
N LEU A 225 21.22 20.25 -32.74
CA LEU A 225 21.22 21.57 -32.14
C LEU A 225 22.12 22.54 -32.87
N ASN A 226 21.58 23.72 -33.15
CA ASN A 226 22.32 24.81 -33.79
C ASN A 226 23.00 25.75 -32.73
N PRO A 227 23.88 26.68 -33.16
CA PRO A 227 24.56 27.59 -32.20
C PRO A 227 23.62 28.45 -31.35
N GLY A 228 22.44 28.83 -31.86
CA GLY A 228 21.42 29.58 -31.12
C GLY A 228 20.79 28.73 -30.01
N ASP A 229 20.54 27.45 -30.27
CA ASP A 229 19.98 26.51 -29.31
C ASP A 229 20.95 26.31 -28.11
N TRP A 230 22.25 26.26 -28.38
CA TRP A 230 23.27 26.15 -27.33
C TRP A 230 23.33 27.39 -26.44
N GLN A 231 23.11 28.59 -27.00
CA GLN A 231 23.01 29.80 -26.19
C GLN A 231 21.76 29.77 -25.33
N SER A 232 20.59 29.45 -25.89
CA SER A 232 19.36 29.33 -25.13
C SER A 232 19.46 28.27 -24.01
N LEU A 233 20.19 27.18 -24.26
CA LEU A 233 20.43 26.14 -23.25
C LEU A 233 21.37 26.65 -22.14
N ALA A 234 22.37 27.43 -22.48
CA ALA A 234 23.28 28.08 -21.50
C ALA A 234 22.50 29.04 -20.60
N ASP A 235 21.62 29.86 -21.18
CA ASP A 235 20.76 30.78 -20.45
C ASP A 235 19.81 30.04 -19.49
N SER A 236 19.16 28.98 -19.98
CA SER A 236 18.31 28.12 -19.14
C SER A 236 19.07 27.41 -18.00
N LEU A 237 20.31 26.96 -18.24
CA LEU A 237 21.18 26.45 -17.18
C LEU A 237 21.54 27.51 -16.14
N ALA A 238 21.71 28.78 -16.56
CA ALA A 238 21.95 29.87 -15.65
C ALA A 238 20.74 30.17 -14.77
N GLU A 239 19.53 30.21 -15.35
CA GLU A 239 18.28 30.39 -14.61
C GLU A 239 18.05 29.24 -13.60
N ILE A 240 18.25 28.01 -14.01
CA ILE A 240 18.15 26.83 -13.10
C ILE A 240 19.19 27.00 -11.97
N LYS A 241 20.42 27.37 -12.28
CA LYS A 241 21.46 27.61 -11.26
C LYS A 241 21.02 28.65 -10.22
N GLU A 242 20.46 29.77 -10.64
CA GLU A 242 19.93 30.80 -9.73
C GLU A 242 18.77 30.28 -8.89
N SER A 243 17.86 29.51 -9.49
CA SER A 243 16.63 29.01 -8.82
C SER A 243 16.89 28.06 -7.67
N PHE A 244 18.05 27.41 -7.60
CA PHE A 244 18.36 26.46 -6.54
C PHE A 244 19.52 26.86 -5.63
N GLN A 245 20.21 27.98 -5.88
CA GLN A 245 21.26 28.50 -4.97
C GLN A 245 20.71 28.87 -3.59
N GLU A 246 19.46 29.34 -3.55
CA GLU A 246 18.75 29.75 -2.35
C GLU A 246 17.29 29.22 -2.41
N PRO A 247 16.61 29.01 -1.26
CA PRO A 247 15.19 28.73 -1.26
C PRO A 247 14.39 29.86 -1.90
N CYS A 248 13.75 29.62 -3.03
CA CYS A 248 13.08 30.64 -3.84
C CYS A 248 11.65 30.96 -3.41
N GLY A 249 11.08 30.23 -2.42
CA GLY A 249 9.69 30.40 -1.97
C GLY A 249 8.63 29.93 -2.99
N GLN A 250 9.02 29.14 -3.99
CA GLN A 250 8.16 28.65 -5.06
C GLN A 250 8.38 27.15 -5.34
N ALA A 251 8.56 26.38 -4.28
CA ALA A 251 8.66 24.93 -4.41
C ALA A 251 7.38 24.36 -5.03
N SER A 252 7.51 23.41 -5.96
CA SER A 252 6.41 22.96 -6.81
C SER A 252 6.13 21.47 -6.70
N ILE A 253 4.83 21.11 -6.69
CA ILE A 253 4.32 19.75 -6.91
C ILE A 253 3.47 19.76 -8.17
N VAL A 254 3.62 18.73 -8.99
CA VAL A 254 2.73 18.47 -10.13
C VAL A 254 1.91 17.23 -9.84
N VAL A 255 0.59 17.34 -10.00
CA VAL A 255 -0.36 16.25 -9.82
C VAL A 255 -1.21 16.05 -11.08
N ASP A 256 -1.56 14.78 -11.37
CA ASP A 256 -2.51 14.47 -12.44
C ASP A 256 -3.97 14.78 -12.04
N LYS A 257 -4.91 14.56 -12.95
CA LYS A 257 -6.35 14.77 -12.75
C LYS A 257 -6.94 13.94 -11.58
N ASN A 258 -6.22 12.90 -11.14
CA ASN A 258 -6.61 12.03 -10.03
C ASN A 258 -5.84 12.36 -8.73
N ASN A 259 -5.23 13.53 -8.62
CA ASN A 259 -4.37 13.94 -7.51
C ASN A 259 -3.15 13.01 -7.26
N LYS A 260 -2.71 12.26 -8.27
CA LYS A 260 -1.50 11.44 -8.16
C LYS A 260 -0.28 12.29 -8.41
N LEU A 261 0.70 12.20 -7.52
CA LEU A 261 1.97 12.92 -7.63
C LEU A 261 2.76 12.49 -8.87
N LEU A 262 3.06 13.43 -9.77
CA LEU A 262 3.86 13.24 -11.00
C LEU A 262 5.29 13.75 -10.84
N ALA A 263 5.46 14.94 -10.25
CA ALA A 263 6.77 15.58 -10.07
C ALA A 263 6.79 16.43 -8.81
N SER A 264 8.01 16.72 -8.32
CA SER A 264 8.26 17.71 -7.27
C SER A 264 9.66 18.32 -7.47
N ALA A 265 9.79 19.62 -7.23
CA ALA A 265 11.03 20.35 -7.30
C ALA A 265 11.06 21.46 -6.24
N ALA A 266 12.26 21.88 -5.82
CA ALA A 266 12.44 23.00 -4.90
C ALA A 266 12.30 24.38 -5.57
N PHE A 267 11.92 24.41 -6.83
CA PHE A 267 11.79 25.59 -7.69
C PHE A 267 10.55 25.46 -8.59
N PRO A 268 10.13 26.52 -9.31
CA PRO A 268 9.00 26.47 -10.24
C PRO A 268 9.21 25.44 -11.37
N LEU A 269 8.16 24.73 -11.72
CA LEU A 269 8.12 23.80 -12.85
C LEU A 269 7.17 24.34 -13.91
N HIS A 270 7.65 24.50 -15.18
CA HIS A 270 6.90 25.04 -16.31
C HIS A 270 6.71 24.01 -17.44
N TYR A 271 7.49 22.93 -17.43
CA TYR A 271 7.39 21.85 -18.42
C TYR A 271 6.00 21.18 -18.45
N PHE A 272 5.29 21.15 -17.32
CA PHE A 272 3.99 20.50 -17.18
C PHE A 272 2.85 21.48 -17.49
N THR A 273 2.56 21.70 -18.76
CA THR A 273 1.58 22.71 -19.22
C THR A 273 0.11 22.29 -19.11
N GLU A 274 -0.18 20.98 -19.03
CA GLU A 274 -1.55 20.42 -18.98
C GLU A 274 -1.95 19.88 -17.61
N GLU A 275 -1.05 19.93 -16.61
CA GLU A 275 -1.22 19.33 -15.30
C GLU A 275 -1.45 20.41 -14.22
N ASN A 276 -1.98 19.99 -13.07
CA ASN A 276 -2.14 20.89 -11.92
C ASN A 276 -0.80 21.08 -11.20
N ILE A 277 -0.32 22.32 -11.18
CA ILE A 277 0.88 22.71 -10.44
C ILE A 277 0.46 23.40 -9.15
N LEU A 278 0.93 22.87 -8.02
CA LEU A 278 0.75 23.44 -6.69
C LEU A 278 2.08 24.04 -6.24
N THR A 279 2.07 25.31 -5.82
CA THR A 279 3.26 26.04 -5.32
C THR A 279 3.21 26.22 -3.81
N PHE A 280 4.38 26.25 -3.18
CA PHE A 280 4.55 26.33 -1.73
C PHE A 280 5.66 27.31 -1.37
N ASP A 281 5.46 28.06 -0.28
CA ASP A 281 6.43 29.02 0.22
C ASP A 281 7.71 28.37 0.79
N THR A 282 7.61 27.12 1.24
CA THR A 282 8.72 26.34 1.77
C THR A 282 8.80 24.95 1.15
N ILE A 283 10.03 24.45 1.03
CA ILE A 283 10.27 23.09 0.52
C ILE A 283 9.73 22.05 1.51
N SER A 284 9.80 22.32 2.81
CA SER A 284 9.23 21.45 3.85
C SER A 284 7.71 21.32 3.71
N ALA A 285 6.97 22.40 3.46
CA ALA A 285 5.52 22.36 3.23
C ALA A 285 5.19 21.56 1.98
N MET A 286 5.93 21.76 0.90
CA MET A 286 5.82 21.00 -0.34
C MET A 286 6.03 19.50 -0.10
N LEU A 287 7.10 19.10 0.61
CA LEU A 287 7.41 17.70 0.92
C LEU A 287 6.37 17.05 1.85
N SER A 288 5.83 17.83 2.81
CA SER A 288 4.74 17.37 3.65
C SER A 288 3.51 17.03 2.80
N LYS A 289 3.10 17.91 1.89
CA LYS A 289 2.00 17.66 0.97
C LYS A 289 2.26 16.50 0.02
N ALA A 290 3.47 16.38 -0.52
CA ALA A 290 3.88 15.24 -1.36
C ALA A 290 3.79 13.92 -0.58
N SER A 291 4.15 13.92 0.70
CA SER A 291 4.05 12.76 1.59
C SER A 291 2.60 12.33 1.82
N ASP A 292 1.70 13.28 1.99
CA ASP A 292 0.25 13.01 2.13
C ASP A 292 -0.32 12.40 0.84
N LEU A 293 0.04 12.93 -0.32
CA LEU A 293 -0.40 12.44 -1.63
C LEU A 293 0.09 11.02 -1.94
N VAL A 294 1.30 10.69 -1.52
CA VAL A 294 1.86 9.32 -1.71
C VAL A 294 1.33 8.33 -0.67
N GLY A 295 0.60 8.81 0.36
CA GLY A 295 0.14 7.95 1.46
C GLY A 295 1.31 7.38 2.28
N SER A 296 2.37 8.14 2.45
CA SER A 296 3.66 7.67 2.99
C SER A 296 3.69 7.39 4.49
N TYR A 297 2.60 7.60 5.20
CA TYR A 297 2.47 7.12 6.58
C TYR A 297 2.01 5.67 6.59
N GLN A 298 2.91 4.74 6.20
CA GLN A 298 2.64 3.32 6.40
C GLN A 298 2.51 3.04 7.90
N VAL A 299 1.31 2.63 8.28
CA VAL A 299 1.07 2.15 9.64
C VAL A 299 1.93 0.91 9.89
N PRO A 300 2.63 0.80 11.04
CA PRO A 300 3.45 -0.37 11.33
C PRO A 300 2.70 -1.68 11.12
N ASP A 301 3.38 -2.65 10.50
CA ASP A 301 2.86 -3.98 10.19
C ASP A 301 1.74 -4.07 9.13
N GLN A 302 1.17 -2.98 8.61
CA GLN A 302 0.10 -3.00 7.61
C GLN A 302 0.48 -3.80 6.35
N ASP A 303 1.64 -3.54 5.76
CA ASP A 303 2.12 -4.27 4.57
C ASP A 303 2.36 -5.75 4.85
N ARG A 304 2.85 -6.07 6.06
CA ARG A 304 3.03 -7.46 6.49
C ARG A 304 1.70 -8.20 6.53
N PHE A 305 0.67 -7.56 7.09
CA PHE A 305 -0.66 -8.16 7.18
C PHE A 305 -1.35 -8.23 5.81
N LYS A 306 -1.23 -7.20 4.96
CA LYS A 306 -1.69 -7.24 3.56
C LYS A 306 -1.09 -8.44 2.81
N LYS A 307 0.23 -8.63 2.91
CA LYS A 307 0.91 -9.76 2.27
C LYS A 307 0.45 -11.11 2.83
N LEU A 308 0.26 -11.21 4.15
CA LEU A 308 -0.23 -12.41 4.81
C LEU A 308 -1.63 -12.78 4.31
N VAL A 309 -2.57 -11.82 4.36
CA VAL A 309 -3.97 -12.02 3.92
C VAL A 309 -4.03 -12.38 2.44
N LYS A 310 -3.28 -11.70 1.58
CA LYS A 310 -3.21 -11.99 0.15
C LYS A 310 -2.69 -13.41 -0.14
N ASN A 311 -1.71 -13.88 0.63
CA ASN A 311 -1.21 -15.26 0.47
C ASN A 311 -2.26 -16.29 0.89
N GLU A 312 -2.98 -16.07 2.00
CA GLU A 312 -4.05 -16.98 2.44
C GLU A 312 -5.24 -16.95 1.45
N LEU A 313 -5.59 -15.78 0.92
CA LEU A 313 -6.63 -15.63 -0.10
C LEU A 313 -6.28 -16.43 -1.37
N HIS A 314 -5.04 -16.32 -1.84
CA HIS A 314 -4.58 -17.10 -3.00
C HIS A 314 -4.62 -18.63 -2.73
N ARG A 315 -4.24 -19.07 -1.53
CA ARG A 315 -4.34 -20.47 -1.11
C ARG A 315 -5.79 -20.97 -1.12
N ALA A 316 -6.71 -20.16 -0.57
CA ALA A 316 -8.14 -20.49 -0.55
C ALA A 316 -8.73 -20.57 -1.97
N GLN A 317 -8.36 -19.63 -2.86
CA GLN A 317 -8.78 -19.66 -4.27
C GLN A 317 -8.29 -20.90 -5.01
N ASN A 318 -7.03 -21.30 -4.83
CA ASN A 318 -6.48 -22.52 -5.43
C ASN A 318 -7.19 -23.77 -4.90
N LYS A 319 -7.56 -23.78 -3.61
CA LYS A 319 -8.33 -24.88 -3.02
C LYS A 319 -9.75 -24.96 -3.60
N VAL A 320 -10.41 -23.82 -3.81
CA VAL A 320 -11.72 -23.76 -4.49
C VAL A 320 -11.64 -24.34 -5.88
N GLN A 321 -10.61 -23.99 -6.67
CA GLN A 321 -10.46 -24.54 -8.01
C GLN A 321 -10.31 -26.05 -7.98
N LYS A 322 -9.46 -26.59 -7.09
CA LYS A 322 -9.28 -28.03 -6.92
C LYS A 322 -10.58 -28.74 -6.50
N LEU A 323 -11.36 -28.14 -5.57
CA LEU A 323 -12.64 -28.71 -5.16
C LEU A 323 -13.65 -28.73 -6.30
N LYS A 324 -13.68 -27.72 -7.16
CA LYS A 324 -14.53 -27.70 -8.37
C LYS A 324 -14.14 -28.80 -9.35
N ASP A 325 -12.84 -29.01 -9.57
CA ASP A 325 -12.34 -30.09 -10.43
C ASP A 325 -12.69 -31.48 -9.86
N ASP A 326 -12.56 -31.67 -8.54
CA ASP A 326 -12.93 -32.90 -7.86
C ASP A 326 -14.45 -33.17 -7.91
N ILE A 327 -15.30 -32.14 -7.80
CA ILE A 327 -16.75 -32.22 -7.94
C ILE A 327 -17.10 -32.59 -9.37
N ALA A 328 -16.52 -31.96 -10.38
CA ALA A 328 -16.74 -32.29 -11.79
C ALA A 328 -16.32 -33.73 -12.12
N ALA A 329 -15.24 -34.22 -11.53
CA ALA A 329 -14.84 -35.62 -11.64
C ALA A 329 -15.85 -36.58 -10.96
N ALA A 330 -16.50 -36.14 -9.87
CA ALA A 330 -17.51 -36.92 -9.18
C ALA A 330 -18.86 -36.93 -9.91
N ASP A 331 -19.14 -36.02 -10.84
CA ASP A 331 -20.36 -36.01 -11.68
C ASP A 331 -20.47 -37.24 -12.58
N ASN A 332 -19.34 -37.88 -12.90
CA ASN A 332 -19.32 -39.16 -13.61
C ASN A 332 -19.81 -40.36 -12.76
N ALA A 333 -20.26 -40.10 -11.53
CA ALA A 333 -20.78 -41.19 -10.68
C ALA A 333 -21.94 -41.93 -11.34
N GLU A 334 -22.83 -41.22 -12.04
CA GLU A 334 -24.01 -41.82 -12.68
C GLU A 334 -23.63 -42.84 -13.77
N ASP A 335 -22.52 -42.67 -14.45
CA ASP A 335 -22.00 -43.65 -15.42
C ASP A 335 -21.70 -45.01 -14.78
N TYR A 336 -21.23 -45.00 -13.53
CA TYR A 336 -21.00 -46.26 -12.80
C TYR A 336 -22.30 -46.95 -12.40
N ARG A 337 -23.34 -46.18 -12.08
CA ARG A 337 -24.67 -46.71 -11.82
C ARG A 337 -25.26 -47.32 -13.10
N ILE A 338 -25.23 -46.58 -14.21
CA ILE A 338 -25.72 -47.06 -15.52
C ILE A 338 -25.02 -48.35 -15.93
N LYS A 339 -23.69 -48.43 -15.75
CA LYS A 339 -22.93 -49.65 -16.03
C LYS A 339 -23.32 -50.81 -15.13
N ALA A 340 -23.54 -50.56 -13.83
CA ALA A 340 -23.97 -51.57 -12.86
C ALA A 340 -25.37 -52.09 -13.18
N ASP A 341 -26.34 -51.21 -13.49
CA ASP A 341 -27.71 -51.54 -13.82
C ASP A 341 -27.80 -52.36 -15.11
N ASN A 342 -27.05 -51.94 -16.16
CA ASN A 342 -26.96 -52.72 -17.41
C ASN A 342 -26.34 -54.10 -17.17
N LEU A 343 -25.23 -54.15 -16.42
CA LEU A 343 -24.57 -55.43 -16.11
C LEU A 343 -25.48 -56.35 -15.28
N MET A 344 -26.26 -55.80 -14.34
CA MET A 344 -27.23 -56.54 -13.54
C MET A 344 -28.35 -57.10 -14.40
N THR A 345 -28.85 -56.33 -15.38
CA THR A 345 -29.93 -56.75 -16.28
C THR A 345 -29.50 -57.91 -17.18
N TYR A 346 -28.27 -57.85 -17.69
CA TYR A 346 -27.78 -58.85 -18.65
C TYR A 346 -26.86 -59.91 -18.03
N GLN A 347 -26.71 -59.96 -16.68
CA GLN A 347 -25.77 -60.87 -15.97
C GLN A 347 -25.92 -62.36 -16.34
N TYR A 348 -27.15 -62.82 -16.70
CA TYR A 348 -27.42 -64.20 -17.05
C TYR A 348 -26.73 -64.62 -18.35
N GLN A 349 -26.40 -63.68 -19.26
CA GLN A 349 -25.76 -63.98 -20.54
C GLN A 349 -24.24 -64.21 -20.39
N PHE A 350 -23.67 -63.82 -19.25
CA PHE A 350 -22.23 -63.77 -19.05
C PHE A 350 -21.77 -64.57 -17.81
N LYS A 351 -22.63 -65.43 -17.26
CA LYS A 351 -22.44 -66.09 -15.97
C LYS A 351 -21.16 -66.93 -15.83
N ASP A 352 -20.65 -67.45 -16.97
CA ASP A 352 -19.45 -68.29 -17.00
C ASP A 352 -18.30 -67.64 -17.84
N ARG A 353 -18.35 -66.35 -18.11
CA ARG A 353 -17.38 -65.65 -18.95
C ARG A 353 -16.48 -64.75 -18.11
N GLN A 354 -15.18 -64.70 -18.46
CA GLN A 354 -14.18 -63.83 -17.88
C GLN A 354 -13.69 -62.82 -18.95
N ASP A 355 -14.61 -62.12 -19.60
CA ASP A 355 -14.31 -61.13 -20.61
C ASP A 355 -13.74 -59.84 -19.95
N ALA A 356 -12.75 -59.22 -20.57
CA ALA A 356 -12.20 -57.94 -20.09
C ALA A 356 -13.18 -56.77 -20.32
N GLU A 357 -14.04 -56.89 -21.35
CA GLU A 357 -15.05 -55.89 -21.70
C GLU A 357 -16.33 -56.62 -22.16
N ILE A 358 -17.46 -56.08 -21.76
CA ILE A 358 -18.79 -56.55 -22.17
C ILE A 358 -19.50 -55.43 -22.90
N LYS A 359 -20.11 -55.74 -24.05
CA LYS A 359 -21.00 -54.82 -24.77
C LYS A 359 -22.43 -55.30 -24.64
N VAL A 360 -23.30 -54.43 -24.19
CA VAL A 360 -24.74 -54.71 -23.99
C VAL A 360 -25.56 -53.50 -24.45
N PRO A 361 -26.83 -53.72 -24.90
CA PRO A 361 -27.73 -52.61 -25.16
C PRO A 361 -27.92 -51.76 -23.88
N ASN A 362 -27.84 -50.42 -23.99
CA ASN A 362 -28.05 -49.56 -22.83
C ASN A 362 -29.55 -49.46 -22.48
N ILE A 363 -29.95 -49.95 -21.32
CA ILE A 363 -31.37 -49.92 -20.87
C ILE A 363 -31.91 -48.50 -20.66
N TYR A 364 -31.07 -47.49 -20.62
CA TYR A 364 -31.44 -46.09 -20.46
C TYR A 364 -31.48 -45.32 -21.78
N ASP A 365 -31.13 -45.95 -22.90
CA ASP A 365 -31.16 -45.33 -24.22
C ASP A 365 -32.31 -45.91 -25.06
N GLU A 366 -33.28 -45.07 -25.39
CA GLU A 366 -34.44 -45.48 -26.23
C GLU A 366 -34.01 -45.94 -27.64
N ALA A 367 -32.89 -45.46 -28.15
CA ALA A 367 -32.32 -45.89 -29.43
C ALA A 367 -31.57 -47.22 -29.34
N GLY A 368 -31.39 -47.78 -28.15
CA GLY A 368 -30.76 -49.07 -27.91
C GLY A 368 -29.26 -49.12 -28.24
N CYS A 369 -28.57 -47.99 -28.20
CA CYS A 369 -27.13 -47.96 -28.44
C CYS A 369 -26.39 -48.85 -27.43
N GLU A 370 -25.34 -49.53 -27.91
CA GLU A 370 -24.53 -50.39 -27.03
C GLU A 370 -23.65 -49.59 -26.07
N ILE A 371 -23.60 -50.01 -24.80
CA ILE A 371 -22.65 -49.53 -23.81
C ILE A 371 -21.56 -50.59 -23.60
N THR A 372 -20.31 -50.12 -23.59
CA THR A 372 -19.14 -50.96 -23.27
C THR A 372 -18.84 -50.87 -21.78
N ILE A 373 -18.79 -51.98 -21.09
CA ILE A 373 -18.52 -52.10 -19.66
C ILE A 373 -17.23 -52.87 -19.44
N VAL A 374 -16.24 -52.22 -18.83
CA VAL A 374 -14.93 -52.81 -18.50
C VAL A 374 -15.08 -53.67 -17.24
N MET A 375 -14.58 -54.92 -17.29
CA MET A 375 -14.69 -55.91 -16.23
C MET A 375 -13.31 -56.18 -15.60
N ASP A 376 -13.29 -56.36 -14.28
CA ASP A 376 -12.12 -56.98 -13.63
C ASP A 376 -12.25 -58.49 -13.77
N GLN A 377 -11.41 -59.10 -14.59
CA GLN A 377 -11.42 -60.54 -14.90
C GLN A 377 -11.16 -61.45 -13.68
N ARG A 378 -10.65 -60.89 -12.58
CA ARG A 378 -10.42 -61.62 -11.32
C ARG A 378 -11.67 -61.74 -10.46
N LEU A 379 -12.71 -61.00 -10.81
CA LEU A 379 -13.97 -60.93 -10.09
C LEU A 379 -15.09 -61.61 -10.90
N SER A 380 -16.03 -62.25 -10.22
CA SER A 380 -17.28 -62.72 -10.82
C SER A 380 -18.12 -61.53 -11.32
N ILE A 381 -19.11 -61.78 -12.17
CA ILE A 381 -20.05 -60.76 -12.63
C ILE A 381 -20.72 -60.03 -11.46
N VAL A 382 -21.17 -60.78 -10.47
CA VAL A 382 -21.85 -60.21 -9.28
C VAL A 382 -20.90 -59.31 -8.50
N GLU A 383 -19.63 -59.68 -8.34
CA GLU A 383 -18.62 -58.86 -7.68
C GLU A 383 -18.29 -57.62 -8.49
N ASN A 384 -18.25 -57.68 -9.81
CA ASN A 384 -18.08 -56.50 -10.68
C ASN A 384 -19.27 -55.54 -10.55
N ILE A 385 -20.52 -56.05 -10.54
CA ILE A 385 -21.72 -55.23 -10.29
C ILE A 385 -21.61 -54.51 -8.94
N GLN A 386 -21.24 -55.25 -7.88
CA GLN A 386 -21.05 -54.69 -6.54
C GLN A 386 -19.93 -53.63 -6.51
N ALA A 387 -18.83 -53.85 -7.25
CA ALA A 387 -17.74 -52.92 -7.36
C ALA A 387 -18.18 -51.61 -8.05
N TYR A 388 -18.97 -51.68 -9.10
CA TYR A 388 -19.54 -50.50 -9.76
C TYR A 388 -20.50 -49.72 -8.85
N TYR A 389 -21.43 -50.39 -8.15
CA TYR A 389 -22.31 -49.71 -7.18
C TYR A 389 -21.51 -49.10 -6.02
N LYS A 390 -20.52 -49.81 -5.48
CA LYS A 390 -19.66 -49.30 -4.42
C LYS A 390 -18.91 -48.02 -4.87
N LYS A 391 -18.49 -48.00 -6.13
CA LYS A 391 -17.84 -46.83 -6.72
C LYS A 391 -18.79 -45.65 -6.90
N TYR A 392 -20.02 -45.93 -7.38
CA TYR A 392 -21.12 -44.97 -7.45
C TYR A 392 -21.41 -44.32 -6.09
N ASP A 393 -21.67 -45.16 -5.08
CA ASP A 393 -22.00 -44.69 -3.73
C ASP A 393 -20.88 -43.86 -3.11
N LYS A 394 -19.63 -44.29 -3.30
CA LYS A 394 -18.45 -43.55 -2.83
C LYS A 394 -18.38 -42.18 -3.47
N LEU A 395 -18.54 -42.04 -4.78
CA LEU A 395 -18.49 -40.77 -5.50
C LEU A 395 -19.67 -39.88 -5.13
N LYS A 396 -20.88 -40.42 -5.05
CA LYS A 396 -22.09 -39.68 -4.66
C LYS A 396 -21.98 -39.08 -3.25
N ARG A 397 -21.54 -39.89 -2.27
CA ARG A 397 -21.32 -39.39 -0.89
C ARG A 397 -20.17 -38.40 -0.84
N GLY A 398 -19.11 -38.66 -1.61
CA GLY A 398 -17.95 -37.76 -1.73
C GLY A 398 -18.36 -36.40 -2.27
N LYS A 399 -19.19 -36.32 -3.31
CA LYS A 399 -19.67 -35.06 -3.91
C LYS A 399 -20.35 -34.15 -2.89
N VAL A 400 -21.28 -34.69 -2.08
CA VAL A 400 -21.96 -33.90 -1.03
C VAL A 400 -20.98 -33.31 -0.01
N LEU A 401 -19.92 -34.06 0.32
CA LEU A 401 -18.89 -33.57 1.23
C LEU A 401 -18.03 -32.48 0.58
N LEU A 402 -17.66 -32.67 -0.71
CA LEU A 402 -16.91 -31.69 -1.49
C LEU A 402 -17.67 -30.38 -1.67
N GLU A 403 -18.98 -30.45 -1.95
CA GLU A 403 -19.85 -29.27 -2.07
C GLU A 403 -19.92 -28.48 -0.75
N LYS A 404 -20.03 -29.16 0.39
CA LYS A 404 -19.97 -28.52 1.71
C LYS A 404 -18.61 -27.84 1.97
N GLN A 405 -17.51 -28.51 1.58
CA GLN A 405 -16.18 -27.93 1.70
C GLN A 405 -15.99 -26.73 0.77
N LEU A 406 -16.54 -26.79 -0.45
CA LEU A 406 -16.52 -25.67 -1.39
C LEU A 406 -17.23 -24.46 -0.81
N GLN A 407 -18.45 -24.65 -0.27
CA GLN A 407 -19.20 -23.56 0.37
C GLN A 407 -18.39 -22.90 1.51
N HIS A 408 -17.81 -23.72 2.39
CA HIS A 408 -16.97 -23.21 3.48
C HIS A 408 -15.73 -22.44 2.97
N CYS A 409 -15.10 -22.90 1.88
CA CYS A 409 -13.95 -22.18 1.30
C CYS A 409 -14.35 -20.86 0.63
N LEU A 410 -15.56 -20.78 0.04
CA LEU A 410 -16.08 -19.52 -0.50
C LEU A 410 -16.34 -18.50 0.62
N GLU A 411 -16.96 -18.93 1.73
CA GLU A 411 -17.14 -18.08 2.92
C GLU A 411 -15.80 -17.62 3.52
N GLU A 412 -14.77 -18.45 3.45
CA GLU A 412 -13.41 -18.09 3.89
C GLU A 412 -12.79 -17.03 2.97
N ILE A 413 -12.99 -17.13 1.65
CA ILE A 413 -12.53 -16.13 0.67
C ILE A 413 -13.20 -14.79 0.94
N ASP A 414 -14.53 -14.75 1.12
CA ASP A 414 -15.26 -13.51 1.40
C ASP A 414 -14.79 -12.86 2.69
N TYR A 415 -14.53 -13.63 3.73
CA TYR A 415 -13.98 -13.14 4.97
C TYR A 415 -12.56 -12.58 4.82
N LEU A 416 -11.66 -13.27 4.11
CA LEU A 416 -10.31 -12.79 3.84
C LEU A 416 -10.32 -11.51 3.01
N ALA A 417 -11.21 -11.42 2.02
CA ALA A 417 -11.38 -10.24 1.19
C ALA A 417 -11.90 -9.03 1.99
N SER A 418 -12.78 -9.25 2.99
CA SER A 418 -13.23 -8.18 3.88
C SER A 418 -12.10 -7.66 4.79
N ILE A 419 -11.20 -8.54 5.25
CA ILE A 419 -9.99 -8.11 6.00
C ILE A 419 -9.04 -7.33 5.08
N GLU A 420 -8.85 -7.76 3.82
CA GLU A 420 -8.02 -7.04 2.84
C GLU A 420 -8.54 -5.62 2.62
N ALA A 421 -9.85 -5.46 2.38
CA ALA A 421 -10.49 -4.14 2.25
C ALA A 421 -10.32 -3.27 3.50
N SER A 422 -10.47 -3.84 4.70
CA SER A 422 -10.24 -3.15 5.97
C SER A 422 -8.78 -2.70 6.12
N LEU A 423 -7.81 -3.53 5.70
CA LEU A 423 -6.39 -3.17 5.71
C LEU A 423 -6.05 -2.06 4.70
N GLU A 424 -6.74 -1.99 3.57
CA GLU A 424 -6.54 -0.94 2.57
C GLU A 424 -7.06 0.41 3.05
N SER A 425 -8.22 0.44 3.70
CA SER A 425 -8.86 1.66 4.22
C SER A 425 -8.26 2.16 5.55
N SER A 426 -7.49 1.33 6.26
CA SER A 426 -6.91 1.69 7.57
C SER A 426 -5.76 2.68 7.44
N SER A 427 -5.83 3.77 8.20
CA SER A 427 -4.82 4.84 8.23
C SER A 427 -4.17 5.06 9.61
N LYS A 428 -4.71 4.45 10.68
CA LYS A 428 -4.26 4.64 12.06
C LYS A 428 -3.77 3.33 12.69
N LEU A 429 -2.78 3.44 13.57
CA LEU A 429 -2.20 2.28 14.27
C LEU A 429 -3.24 1.49 15.08
N ALA A 430 -4.20 2.18 15.71
CA ALA A 430 -5.26 1.53 16.48
C ALA A 430 -6.13 0.60 15.59
N GLU A 431 -6.44 1.02 14.36
CA GLU A 431 -7.21 0.24 13.39
C GLU A 431 -6.44 -1.03 12.97
N ILE A 432 -5.14 -0.90 12.70
CA ILE A 432 -4.28 -2.05 12.36
C ILE A 432 -4.12 -3.02 13.54
N ASN A 433 -4.06 -2.51 14.78
CA ASN A 433 -4.02 -3.37 15.98
C ASN A 433 -5.33 -4.16 16.17
N GLU A 434 -6.49 -3.57 15.87
CA GLU A 434 -7.78 -4.28 15.89
C GLU A 434 -7.81 -5.39 14.83
N ILE A 435 -7.36 -5.11 13.59
CA ILE A 435 -7.25 -6.13 12.52
C ILE A 435 -6.22 -7.20 12.91
N LYS A 436 -5.11 -6.83 13.55
CA LYS A 436 -4.14 -7.79 14.09
C LYS A 436 -4.80 -8.75 15.09
N ALA A 437 -5.61 -8.21 16.01
CA ALA A 437 -6.34 -9.04 16.98
C ALA A 437 -7.31 -10.00 16.28
N GLU A 438 -7.97 -9.54 15.21
CA GLU A 438 -8.85 -10.38 14.37
C GLU A 438 -8.07 -11.50 13.66
N LEU A 439 -6.90 -11.19 13.07
CA LEU A 439 -6.02 -12.17 12.44
C LEU A 439 -5.50 -13.24 13.41
N ILE A 440 -5.24 -12.86 14.66
CA ILE A 440 -4.85 -13.80 15.73
C ILE A 440 -6.05 -14.68 16.14
N ALA A 441 -7.21 -14.08 16.36
CA ALA A 441 -8.41 -14.80 16.79
C ALA A 441 -8.92 -15.78 15.71
N SER A 442 -8.75 -15.44 14.42
CA SER A 442 -9.07 -16.33 13.28
C SER A 442 -7.99 -17.39 13.01
N GLY A 443 -6.85 -17.37 13.71
CA GLY A 443 -5.75 -18.32 13.53
C GLY A 443 -4.86 -18.08 12.30
N ILE A 444 -5.12 -17.01 11.54
CA ILE A 444 -4.33 -16.61 10.37
C ILE A 444 -2.94 -16.13 10.79
N LEU A 445 -2.88 -15.35 11.88
CA LEU A 445 -1.62 -14.90 12.48
C LEU A 445 -1.30 -15.71 13.73
N ARG A 446 -0.17 -16.42 13.72
CA ARG A 446 0.32 -17.22 14.85
C ARG A 446 1.22 -16.37 15.76
N GLU A 447 0.61 -15.50 16.56
CA GLU A 447 1.29 -14.77 17.63
C GLU A 447 0.56 -15.03 18.95
N LYS A 448 1.32 -15.14 20.06
CA LYS A 448 0.69 -15.19 21.39
C LYS A 448 0.08 -13.81 21.69
N PRO A 449 -1.19 -13.73 22.11
CA PRO A 449 -1.77 -12.46 22.50
C PRO A 449 -0.94 -11.89 23.66
N LYS A 450 -0.26 -10.78 23.43
CA LYS A 450 0.38 -10.02 24.51
C LYS A 450 -0.73 -9.43 25.36
N LYS A 451 -0.65 -9.56 26.69
CA LYS A 451 -1.52 -8.82 27.62
C LYS A 451 -1.15 -7.34 27.53
N HIS A 452 -1.78 -6.63 26.62
CA HIS A 452 -1.72 -5.18 26.60
C HIS A 452 -2.79 -4.60 27.55
N ALA A 453 -2.44 -3.52 28.26
CA ALA A 453 -3.42 -2.65 28.90
C ALA A 453 -4.49 -2.28 27.87
N ALA A 454 -5.74 -2.15 28.30
CA ALA A 454 -6.88 -1.89 27.43
C ALA A 454 -6.57 -0.73 26.45
N GLU A 455 -6.18 -1.08 25.23
CA GLU A 455 -5.95 -0.11 24.16
C GLU A 455 -7.29 0.58 23.87
N LYS A 456 -7.28 1.90 23.70
CA LYS A 456 -8.48 2.65 23.28
C LYS A 456 -8.94 2.06 21.95
N GLN A 457 -10.12 1.46 21.95
CA GLN A 457 -10.76 0.97 20.73
C GLN A 457 -10.96 2.13 19.76
N SER A 458 -10.67 1.91 18.48
CA SER A 458 -10.93 2.90 17.46
C SER A 458 -12.44 3.13 17.34
N GLN A 459 -12.83 4.37 17.03
CA GLN A 459 -14.25 4.70 16.81
C GLN A 459 -14.60 4.53 15.33
N PRO A 460 -15.83 4.12 14.97
CA PRO A 460 -16.29 4.11 13.59
C PRO A 460 -16.16 5.53 12.99
N PHE A 461 -16.09 5.61 11.68
CA PHE A 461 -16.22 6.90 11.03
C PHE A 461 -17.61 7.48 11.32
N LYS A 462 -17.66 8.79 11.54
CA LYS A 462 -18.89 9.52 11.77
C LYS A 462 -18.97 10.65 10.75
N PHE A 463 -20.03 10.64 9.97
CA PHE A 463 -20.35 11.67 8.98
C PHE A 463 -21.68 12.31 9.34
N THR A 464 -21.85 13.56 8.94
CA THR A 464 -23.11 14.29 9.07
C THR A 464 -23.64 14.57 7.67
N ALA A 465 -24.84 14.09 7.38
CA ALA A 465 -25.52 14.37 6.12
C ALA A 465 -26.01 15.82 6.07
N PRO A 466 -26.36 16.38 4.89
CA PRO A 466 -26.85 17.75 4.77
C PRO A 466 -28.12 18.05 5.56
N ASP A 467 -28.98 17.04 5.80
CA ASP A 467 -30.20 17.13 6.65
C ASP A 467 -29.91 17.08 8.16
N GLY A 468 -28.63 16.94 8.56
CA GLY A 468 -28.18 16.80 9.94
C GLY A 468 -28.15 15.35 10.47
N SER A 469 -28.60 14.37 9.68
CA SER A 469 -28.58 12.95 10.06
C SER A 469 -27.15 12.44 10.25
N THR A 470 -26.94 11.54 11.22
CA THR A 470 -25.63 10.93 11.48
C THR A 470 -25.50 9.61 10.72
N ILE A 471 -24.41 9.46 9.96
CA ILE A 471 -24.03 8.23 9.29
C ILE A 471 -22.76 7.68 9.94
N LEU A 472 -22.79 6.41 10.35
CA LEU A 472 -21.67 5.71 10.98
C LEU A 472 -21.17 4.61 10.04
N VAL A 473 -19.83 4.50 9.89
CA VAL A 473 -19.20 3.50 9.02
C VAL A 473 -18.17 2.70 9.81
N GLY A 474 -18.28 1.39 9.79
CA GLY A 474 -17.35 0.48 10.44
C GLY A 474 -16.02 0.38 9.69
N LYS A 475 -14.91 0.29 10.42
CA LYS A 475 -13.54 0.28 9.88
C LYS A 475 -12.96 -1.14 9.71
N ASN A 476 -13.53 -2.12 10.39
CA ASN A 476 -13.14 -3.53 10.37
C ASN A 476 -14.32 -4.42 10.79
N ASN A 477 -14.17 -5.73 10.66
CA ASN A 477 -15.25 -6.68 10.92
C ASN A 477 -15.76 -6.67 12.37
N TYR A 478 -14.88 -6.44 13.37
CA TYR A 478 -15.31 -6.28 14.76
C TYR A 478 -16.13 -5.02 14.97
N GLN A 479 -15.75 -3.92 14.32
CA GLN A 479 -16.53 -2.69 14.37
C GLN A 479 -17.85 -2.83 13.60
N ASN A 480 -17.87 -3.52 12.47
CA ASN A 480 -19.09 -3.83 11.73
C ASN A 480 -20.10 -4.55 12.62
N ASP A 481 -19.64 -5.59 13.35
CA ASP A 481 -20.48 -6.30 14.33
C ASP A 481 -20.98 -5.38 15.45
N ARG A 482 -20.06 -4.62 16.06
CA ARG A 482 -20.39 -3.71 17.15
C ARG A 482 -21.37 -2.62 16.70
N LEU A 483 -21.15 -2.08 15.51
CA LEU A 483 -21.97 -1.04 14.92
C LEU A 483 -23.39 -1.55 14.69
N THR A 484 -23.53 -2.73 14.08
CA THR A 484 -24.83 -3.30 13.72
C THR A 484 -25.61 -3.82 14.92
N PHE A 485 -24.94 -4.49 15.89
CA PHE A 485 -25.64 -5.23 16.96
C PHE A 485 -25.61 -4.55 18.33
N LYS A 486 -24.75 -3.52 18.55
CA LYS A 486 -24.63 -2.84 19.85
C LYS A 486 -24.86 -1.34 19.80
N ILE A 487 -24.63 -0.70 18.64
CA ILE A 487 -24.72 0.76 18.49
C ILE A 487 -26.00 1.17 17.75
N ALA A 488 -26.36 0.45 16.68
CA ALA A 488 -27.55 0.75 15.90
C ALA A 488 -28.83 0.53 16.71
N ASN A 489 -29.80 1.44 16.55
CA ASN A 489 -31.15 1.26 17.05
C ASN A 489 -31.95 0.36 16.09
N PRO A 490 -33.01 -0.33 16.55
CA PRO A 490 -33.80 -1.24 15.71
C PRO A 490 -34.37 -0.61 14.42
N ASN A 491 -34.65 0.68 14.43
CA ASN A 491 -35.21 1.41 13.30
C ASN A 491 -34.19 2.17 12.46
N ASP A 492 -32.90 2.19 12.86
CA ASP A 492 -31.83 2.74 12.02
C ASP A 492 -31.71 1.91 10.74
N ILE A 493 -31.20 2.51 9.66
CA ILE A 493 -31.03 1.82 8.38
C ILE A 493 -29.58 1.33 8.27
N TRP A 494 -29.45 0.05 8.00
CA TRP A 494 -28.19 -0.62 7.72
C TRP A 494 -28.01 -0.74 6.21
N PHE A 495 -26.78 -0.48 5.72
CA PHE A 495 -26.39 -0.59 4.30
C PHE A 495 -25.15 -1.45 4.15
N HIS A 496 -25.09 -2.18 3.03
CA HIS A 496 -23.90 -2.92 2.60
C HIS A 496 -23.91 -3.15 1.09
N THR A 497 -22.76 -3.19 0.45
CA THR A 497 -22.63 -3.56 -0.97
C THR A 497 -22.99 -5.03 -1.17
N GLN A 498 -23.89 -5.33 -2.12
CA GLN A 498 -24.38 -6.68 -2.37
C GLN A 498 -23.30 -7.59 -2.93
N ASN A 499 -22.99 -8.69 -2.25
CA ASN A 499 -21.98 -9.68 -2.63
C ASN A 499 -20.58 -9.11 -2.86
N ILE A 500 -20.26 -7.96 -2.29
CA ILE A 500 -18.96 -7.29 -2.39
C ILE A 500 -18.47 -7.00 -0.98
N PRO A 501 -17.25 -7.42 -0.61
CA PRO A 501 -16.67 -7.10 0.69
C PRO A 501 -16.59 -5.59 0.96
N GLY A 502 -17.04 -5.17 2.16
CA GLY A 502 -17.12 -3.76 2.51
C GLY A 502 -17.49 -3.50 3.96
N SER A 503 -17.67 -2.24 4.30
CA SER A 503 -18.06 -1.78 5.63
C SER A 503 -19.58 -1.82 5.82
N HIS A 504 -20.01 -2.10 7.05
CA HIS A 504 -21.39 -1.81 7.45
C HIS A 504 -21.54 -0.31 7.64
N VAL A 505 -22.59 0.25 7.06
CA VAL A 505 -22.96 1.64 7.22
C VAL A 505 -24.29 1.71 7.95
N ILE A 506 -24.40 2.57 8.97
CA ILE A 506 -25.63 2.79 9.74
C ILE A 506 -26.03 4.25 9.62
N LEU A 507 -27.21 4.49 9.08
CA LEU A 507 -27.87 5.77 9.09
C LEU A 507 -28.79 5.85 10.32
N ARG A 508 -28.53 6.83 11.19
CA ARG A 508 -29.36 7.10 12.38
C ARG A 508 -30.64 7.80 11.96
N CYS A 509 -31.77 7.24 12.31
CA CYS A 509 -33.07 7.77 11.92
C CYS A 509 -33.75 8.58 13.02
N ASP A 510 -33.35 8.48 14.30
CA ASP A 510 -33.85 9.20 15.48
C ASP A 510 -35.37 9.39 15.50
N GLY A 511 -36.13 8.43 14.93
CA GLY A 511 -37.59 8.42 14.87
C GLY A 511 -38.20 9.10 13.64
N GLN A 512 -37.39 9.63 12.72
CA GLN A 512 -37.84 10.22 11.45
C GLN A 512 -37.47 9.29 10.29
N GLU A 513 -38.23 9.30 9.21
CA GLU A 513 -37.85 8.65 7.98
C GLU A 513 -36.85 9.56 7.22
N PRO A 514 -35.65 9.06 6.88
CA PRO A 514 -34.67 9.86 6.14
C PRO A 514 -35.15 10.11 4.71
N ASP A 515 -34.70 11.21 4.13
CA ASP A 515 -34.98 11.54 2.75
C ASP A 515 -34.20 10.66 1.78
N GLU A 516 -34.59 10.67 0.50
CA GLU A 516 -33.94 9.84 -0.56
C GLU A 516 -32.48 10.24 -0.77
N ASP A 517 -32.13 11.52 -0.64
CA ASP A 517 -30.77 12.02 -0.83
C ASP A 517 -29.86 11.54 0.28
N THR A 518 -30.33 11.48 1.52
CA THR A 518 -29.59 10.92 2.66
C THR A 518 -29.39 9.40 2.54
N ILE A 519 -30.40 8.66 2.03
CA ILE A 519 -30.26 7.22 1.72
C ILE A 519 -29.23 7.02 0.60
N LEU A 520 -29.26 7.86 -0.43
CA LEU A 520 -28.31 7.81 -1.53
C LEU A 520 -26.88 8.09 -1.05
N LEU A 521 -26.70 9.12 -0.19
CA LEU A 521 -25.40 9.45 0.41
C LEU A 521 -24.85 8.30 1.26
N ALA A 522 -25.68 7.66 2.09
CA ALA A 522 -25.28 6.49 2.87
C ALA A 522 -24.87 5.32 1.97
N SER A 523 -25.57 5.14 0.83
CA SER A 523 -25.22 4.16 -0.19
C SER A 523 -23.88 4.49 -0.87
N TYR A 524 -23.58 5.75 -1.16
CA TYR A 524 -22.29 6.19 -1.69
C TYR A 524 -21.15 5.89 -0.71
N LEU A 525 -21.37 6.12 0.60
CA LEU A 525 -20.39 5.76 1.62
C LEU A 525 -20.19 4.24 1.70
N ALA A 526 -21.24 3.41 1.55
CA ALA A 526 -21.10 1.97 1.51
C ALA A 526 -20.24 1.50 0.32
N VAL A 527 -20.40 2.10 -0.85
CA VAL A 527 -19.54 1.81 -2.02
C VAL A 527 -18.12 2.30 -1.81
N HIS A 528 -17.94 3.51 -1.28
CA HIS A 528 -16.61 4.10 -1.04
C HIS A 528 -15.77 3.25 -0.08
N PHE A 529 -16.37 2.70 0.99
CA PHE A 529 -15.71 1.84 1.97
C PHE A 529 -15.87 0.34 1.65
N SER A 530 -15.90 -0.02 0.36
CA SER A 530 -15.94 -1.39 -0.13
C SER A 530 -14.89 -1.64 -1.20
N GLN A 531 -14.72 -2.91 -1.61
CA GLN A 531 -13.86 -3.25 -2.76
C GLN A 531 -14.37 -2.68 -4.10
N ALA A 532 -15.61 -2.20 -4.16
CA ALA A 532 -16.18 -1.55 -5.35
C ALA A 532 -15.90 -0.05 -5.43
N ASN A 533 -15.01 0.49 -4.59
CA ASN A 533 -14.65 1.91 -4.65
C ASN A 533 -14.17 2.31 -6.05
N GLY A 534 -14.74 3.39 -6.60
CA GLY A 534 -14.47 3.86 -7.96
C GLY A 534 -15.21 3.11 -9.08
N SER A 535 -16.06 2.13 -8.76
CA SER A 535 -16.90 1.40 -9.72
C SER A 535 -18.24 2.12 -9.95
N SER A 536 -18.86 1.89 -11.11
CA SER A 536 -20.17 2.40 -11.46
C SER A 536 -21.26 1.34 -11.30
N LYS A 537 -22.50 1.76 -11.05
CA LYS A 537 -23.70 0.89 -10.92
C LYS A 537 -23.51 -0.24 -9.90
N VAL A 538 -22.95 0.10 -8.74
CA VAL A 538 -22.72 -0.86 -7.67
C VAL A 538 -24.03 -1.15 -6.94
N PRO A 539 -24.46 -2.42 -6.77
CA PRO A 539 -25.63 -2.76 -5.99
C PRO A 539 -25.34 -2.59 -4.49
N VAL A 540 -26.19 -1.83 -3.81
CA VAL A 540 -26.17 -1.62 -2.35
C VAL A 540 -27.49 -2.07 -1.77
N ASP A 541 -27.45 -3.02 -0.86
CA ASP A 541 -28.60 -3.47 -0.10
C ASP A 541 -28.73 -2.60 1.16
N TYR A 542 -29.98 -2.19 1.47
CA TYR A 542 -30.29 -1.55 2.72
C TYR A 542 -31.58 -2.08 3.35
N THR A 543 -31.60 -2.11 4.68
CA THR A 543 -32.76 -2.59 5.45
C THR A 543 -32.70 -1.99 6.87
N LYS A 544 -33.82 -2.08 7.63
CA LYS A 544 -33.79 -1.68 9.05
C LYS A 544 -32.91 -2.63 9.87
N ALA A 545 -32.12 -2.11 10.79
CA ALA A 545 -31.15 -2.87 11.60
C ALA A 545 -31.77 -4.07 12.32
N LYS A 546 -33.05 -4.00 12.71
CA LYS A 546 -33.79 -5.12 13.33
C LYS A 546 -33.94 -6.36 12.44
N PHE A 547 -33.79 -6.22 11.12
CA PHE A 547 -33.86 -7.32 10.16
C PHE A 547 -32.50 -7.93 9.85
N VAL A 548 -31.43 -7.38 10.42
CA VAL A 548 -30.07 -7.90 10.29
C VAL A 548 -29.76 -8.82 11.46
N LYS A 549 -29.31 -10.05 11.18
CA LYS A 549 -29.03 -11.08 12.19
C LYS A 549 -27.66 -11.70 11.98
N LYS A 550 -27.02 -12.11 13.06
CA LYS A 550 -25.77 -12.88 13.01
C LYS A 550 -26.07 -14.36 13.26
N PRO A 551 -25.76 -15.26 12.31
CA PRO A 551 -25.86 -16.70 12.54
C PRO A 551 -24.94 -17.16 13.67
N SER A 552 -25.34 -18.19 14.40
CA SER A 552 -24.49 -18.79 15.44
C SER A 552 -23.19 -19.33 14.85
N GLY A 553 -22.05 -18.97 15.43
CA GLY A 553 -20.73 -19.37 14.97
C GLY A 553 -20.20 -18.63 13.74
N ALA A 554 -20.92 -17.64 13.20
CA ALA A 554 -20.45 -16.83 12.08
C ALA A 554 -19.25 -15.97 12.44
N LYS A 555 -18.34 -15.80 11.48
CA LYS A 555 -17.17 -14.93 11.59
C LYS A 555 -17.57 -13.45 11.84
N PRO A 556 -16.69 -12.63 12.41
CA PRO A 556 -16.95 -11.18 12.54
C PRO A 556 -17.30 -10.55 11.18
N GLY A 557 -18.24 -9.62 11.17
CA GLY A 557 -18.72 -8.94 9.97
C GLY A 557 -19.73 -9.71 9.12
N PHE A 558 -19.88 -11.02 9.33
CA PHE A 558 -20.85 -11.82 8.57
C PHE A 558 -22.26 -11.69 9.15
N VAL A 559 -23.22 -11.35 8.29
CA VAL A 559 -24.63 -11.17 8.66
C VAL A 559 -25.55 -11.78 7.61
N ILE A 560 -26.76 -12.14 8.04
CA ILE A 560 -27.91 -12.42 7.17
C ILE A 560 -28.97 -11.37 7.42
N PHE A 561 -29.69 -10.96 6.39
CA PHE A 561 -30.70 -9.94 6.48
C PHE A 561 -31.92 -10.26 5.60
N THR A 562 -33.02 -9.63 5.91
CA THR A 562 -34.29 -9.78 5.18
C THR A 562 -34.93 -8.39 4.97
N ASN A 563 -35.96 -8.32 4.13
CA ASN A 563 -36.69 -7.10 3.83
C ASN A 563 -35.82 -5.95 3.29
N GLN A 564 -34.77 -6.34 2.56
CA GLN A 564 -33.87 -5.38 1.93
C GLN A 564 -34.46 -4.76 0.67
N THR A 565 -34.03 -3.54 0.40
CA THR A 565 -34.17 -2.87 -0.89
C THR A 565 -32.76 -2.73 -1.49
N THR A 566 -32.62 -2.95 -2.78
CA THR A 566 -31.36 -2.81 -3.50
C THR A 566 -31.36 -1.55 -4.36
N LEU A 567 -30.36 -0.69 -4.17
CA LEU A 567 -30.08 0.47 -5.01
C LEU A 567 -28.83 0.24 -5.86
N TYR A 568 -28.89 0.63 -7.14
CA TYR A 568 -27.73 0.63 -8.02
C TYR A 568 -27.15 2.03 -8.08
N VAL A 569 -25.99 2.24 -7.45
CA VAL A 569 -25.45 3.59 -7.29
C VAL A 569 -24.09 3.74 -7.96
N THR A 570 -23.84 4.94 -8.47
CA THR A 570 -22.53 5.40 -8.93
C THR A 570 -22.16 6.60 -8.08
N PRO A 571 -21.19 6.52 -7.14
CA PRO A 571 -20.85 7.63 -6.26
C PRO A 571 -20.39 8.87 -7.04
N GLU A 572 -21.08 9.98 -6.83
CA GLU A 572 -20.72 11.28 -7.37
C GLU A 572 -19.66 11.93 -6.50
N GLN A 573 -18.48 12.19 -7.07
CA GLN A 573 -17.33 12.74 -6.33
C GLN A 573 -17.64 14.13 -5.75
N GLU A 574 -18.42 14.95 -6.45
CA GLU A 574 -18.82 16.29 -6.00
C GLU A 574 -19.65 16.24 -4.72
N VAL A 575 -20.49 15.21 -4.55
CA VAL A 575 -21.31 15.00 -3.35
C VAL A 575 -20.52 14.34 -2.22
N LEU A 576 -19.66 13.38 -2.56
CA LEU A 576 -18.97 12.54 -1.60
C LEU A 576 -17.75 13.23 -0.96
N GLN A 577 -16.97 13.99 -1.73
CA GLN A 577 -15.73 14.66 -1.27
C GLN A 577 -15.94 15.59 -0.06
N PRO A 578 -16.93 16.50 -0.05
CA PRO A 578 -17.17 17.37 1.11
C PRO A 578 -17.51 16.60 2.39
N ILE A 579 -18.18 15.44 2.25
CA ILE A 579 -18.55 14.60 3.38
C ILE A 579 -17.34 13.84 3.93
N LEU A 580 -16.48 13.30 3.07
CA LEU A 580 -15.26 12.59 3.47
C LEU A 580 -14.29 13.50 4.24
N LEU A 581 -14.24 14.80 3.92
CA LEU A 581 -13.41 15.78 4.63
C LEU A 581 -13.83 16.01 6.08
N GLN A 582 -15.07 15.68 6.46
CA GLN A 582 -15.55 15.81 7.85
C GLN A 582 -14.92 14.77 8.80
N SER A 583 -14.37 13.69 8.27
CA SER A 583 -13.85 12.57 9.06
C SER A 583 -12.36 12.69 9.44
N ILE A 584 -11.71 13.80 9.07
CA ILE A 584 -10.28 14.05 9.31
C ILE A 584 -10.03 14.68 10.69
#